data_0904fa3c6a703508c4ce9a61cf7bebc9
#
_entry.id   0904fa3c6a703508c4ce9a61cf7bebc9
#
_cell.length_a   1.000
_cell.length_b   1.000
_cell.length_c   1.000
_cell.angle_alpha   90.00
_cell.angle_beta   90.00
_cell.angle_gamma   90.00
#
_symmetry.space_group_name_H-M   'P 1'
#
loop_
_entity.id
_entity.type
_entity.pdbx_description
1 polymer ?
#
loop_
_entity_poly.entity_id
_entity_poly.type
_entity_poly.pdbx_seq_one_letter_code
_entity_poly.pdbx_strand_id
1 'polypeptide(L)'
;MAFELLTGMLRNPRFIVRHNWPAWLAMLAAMCFLPAHALLGSEADRRVLIRDVTQIQGVRDNQLVGYGLVVGLSRTGDTQQTFFTVQTLANSLQRMGVQIAPGTVVVKNVAAVFVTASLPAFSRPGMKVDVTVSSVGDAKSIEGGVLLMTALRAANGEIYAEAQGPLVIGGYSEGASGNLKSVNHPTVGRIAEGGIVERDAAVDLSRFSIVSLLLLNSDFTAARDIADAINKEFGKTVAAALDSRRIDVNVADSGASSVPILISRVQNLSITFHSPAKVVVNERTGTIVMGGDVKLSPVSVIHGSLTIDVQTAHVIVQPSPLTNGKPETVTETKLTVNDAPAQSIQLEEGANVDELIKGLHAIGATSHDIIAILQAIKAAGGLQADLEVI
;
A
#
# COMPACT_ATOMS: atom_id res chain seq x y z
N MET A 1 -5.06 -7.83 -77.03
CA MET A 1 -5.03 -7.09 -78.28
C MET A 1 -3.96 -6.04 -78.04
N ALA A 2 -2.82 -6.41 -78.47
CA ALA A 2 -2.21 -6.16 -79.77
C ALA A 2 -1.67 -4.75 -79.83
N PHE A 3 -0.31 -4.65 -79.77
CA PHE A 3 0.53 -4.41 -80.96
C PHE A 3 0.34 -2.98 -81.45
N GLU A 4 1.28 -2.20 -81.63
CA GLU A 4 2.48 -2.06 -82.45
C GLU A 4 2.91 -0.60 -82.37
N LEU A 5 4.00 -0.07 -82.64
CA LEU A 5 5.27 -0.24 -83.32
C LEU A 5 6.09 1.05 -83.11
N LEU A 6 7.27 0.97 -82.69
CA LEU A 6 8.53 1.04 -83.47
C LEU A 6 8.75 2.29 -84.32
N THR A 7 9.93 2.77 -84.12
CA THR A 7 10.88 3.47 -85.00
C THR A 7 10.91 5.01 -85.02
N GLY A 8 12.14 5.49 -84.78
CA GLY A 8 12.55 6.78 -85.33
C GLY A 8 13.74 7.43 -84.67
N MET A 9 14.90 6.86 -84.85
CA MET A 9 16.21 7.46 -85.24
C MET A 9 16.68 8.76 -84.59
N LEU A 10 17.83 8.63 -83.88
CA LEU A 10 19.06 9.39 -84.05
C LEU A 10 19.01 10.93 -84.19
N ARG A 11 19.49 11.62 -83.14
CA ARG A 11 20.56 12.62 -83.25
C ARG A 11 21.05 13.08 -81.89
N ASN A 12 22.28 12.79 -81.58
CA ASN A 12 23.10 13.46 -80.53
C ASN A 12 23.26 14.95 -80.90
N PRO A 13 23.45 15.90 -79.92
CA PRO A 13 24.57 15.90 -79.05
C PRO A 13 24.44 16.60 -77.66
N ARG A 14 25.34 16.27 -76.76
CA ARG A 14 25.84 17.11 -75.66
C ARG A 14 24.90 17.34 -74.50
N PHE A 15 24.80 16.37 -73.59
CA PHE A 15 24.37 16.61 -72.20
C PHE A 15 25.59 16.92 -71.33
N ILE A 16 25.71 18.18 -70.93
CA ILE A 16 26.53 18.63 -69.80
C ILE A 16 25.87 18.15 -68.53
N VAL A 17 26.47 17.13 -67.89
CA VAL A 17 26.11 16.65 -66.54
C VAL A 17 26.54 17.71 -65.53
N ARG A 18 25.63 18.57 -65.10
CA ARG A 18 25.80 19.40 -63.90
C ARG A 18 25.60 18.49 -62.70
N HIS A 19 26.70 18.13 -62.02
CA HIS A 19 26.69 17.46 -60.71
C HIS A 19 26.12 18.42 -59.66
N ASN A 20 24.83 18.23 -59.30
CA ASN A 20 24.22 18.82 -58.12
C ASN A 20 24.49 17.96 -56.89
N TRP A 21 25.70 17.99 -56.39
CA TRP A 21 26.13 17.25 -55.19
C TRP A 21 26.01 17.99 -53.84
N PRO A 22 25.66 19.29 -53.75
CA PRO A 22 25.53 19.93 -52.43
C PRO A 22 24.18 19.72 -51.72
N ALA A 23 23.12 19.32 -52.41
CA ALA A 23 21.77 19.22 -51.75
C ALA A 23 21.60 18.01 -50.85
N TRP A 24 22.22 16.88 -51.18
CA TRP A 24 22.12 15.65 -50.36
C TRP A 24 23.04 15.66 -49.17
N LEU A 25 24.18 16.30 -49.25
CA LEU A 25 25.09 16.49 -48.09
C LEU A 25 24.57 17.50 -47.09
N ALA A 26 23.82 18.49 -47.51
CA ALA A 26 23.13 19.45 -46.62
C ALA A 26 21.95 18.79 -45.86
N MET A 27 21.29 17.80 -46.45
CA MET A 27 20.17 17.06 -45.78
C MET A 27 20.68 16.04 -44.76
N LEU A 28 21.83 15.45 -44.97
CA LEU A 28 22.49 14.55 -44.02
C LEU A 28 23.10 15.30 -42.83
N ALA A 29 23.60 16.52 -43.05
CA ALA A 29 24.12 17.38 -41.97
C ALA A 29 23.01 17.99 -41.10
N ALA A 30 21.79 18.22 -41.65
CA ALA A 30 20.63 18.72 -40.88
C ALA A 30 20.00 17.63 -40.00
N MET A 31 20.23 16.35 -40.26
CA MET A 31 19.70 15.22 -39.46
C MET A 31 20.58 14.88 -38.25
N CYS A 32 21.80 15.44 -38.16
CA CYS A 32 22.72 15.27 -36.99
C CYS A 32 22.60 16.39 -35.94
N PHE A 33 21.75 17.40 -36.16
CA PHE A 33 21.48 18.48 -35.19
C PHE A 33 20.10 18.37 -34.54
N LEU A 34 19.62 17.17 -34.25
CA LEU A 34 18.57 17.00 -33.27
C LEU A 34 19.25 17.16 -31.89
N PRO A 35 18.79 18.11 -31.07
CA PRO A 35 19.37 18.26 -29.74
C PRO A 35 19.06 16.98 -28.95
N ALA A 36 20.11 16.28 -28.54
CA ALA A 36 20.04 15.19 -27.57
C ALA A 36 19.70 15.74 -26.16
N HIS A 37 18.51 16.35 -26.05
CA HIS A 37 17.98 16.91 -24.79
C HIS A 37 16.83 16.10 -24.24
N ALA A 38 16.77 14.82 -24.44
CA ALA A 38 15.63 14.02 -23.98
C ALA A 38 16.03 12.67 -23.37
N LEU A 39 17.10 12.64 -22.57
CA LEU A 39 17.38 11.47 -21.70
C LEU A 39 17.97 11.92 -20.37
N LEU A 40 17.52 13.04 -19.82
CA LEU A 40 17.54 13.23 -18.39
C LEU A 40 16.35 12.43 -17.86
N GLY A 41 16.63 11.39 -17.09
CA GLY A 41 15.64 10.49 -16.53
C GLY A 41 14.51 11.28 -15.90
N SER A 42 13.35 11.19 -16.50
CA SER A 42 12.10 11.60 -15.92
C SER A 42 11.95 10.75 -14.66
N GLU A 43 12.20 11.32 -13.49
CA GLU A 43 11.51 10.88 -12.28
C GLU A 43 10.06 10.73 -12.71
N ALA A 44 9.55 9.51 -12.71
CA ALA A 44 8.21 9.25 -13.18
C ALA A 44 7.25 9.95 -12.21
N ASP A 45 6.88 11.17 -12.57
CA ASP A 45 5.80 11.92 -11.94
C ASP A 45 4.57 11.01 -11.91
N ARG A 46 4.39 10.28 -10.81
CA ARG A 46 3.25 9.41 -10.62
C ARG A 46 2.02 10.27 -10.48
N ARG A 47 1.20 10.28 -11.51
CA ARG A 47 -0.13 10.84 -11.40
C ARG A 47 -0.98 9.90 -10.57
N VAL A 48 -1.48 10.40 -9.44
CA VAL A 48 -2.39 9.69 -8.54
C VAL A 48 -3.70 10.45 -8.46
N LEU A 49 -4.79 9.74 -8.22
CA LEU A 49 -6.08 10.38 -8.00
C LEU A 49 -6.16 10.92 -6.57
N ILE A 50 -6.83 12.04 -6.38
CA ILE A 50 -7.01 12.64 -5.04
C ILE A 50 -7.62 11.63 -4.07
N ARG A 51 -8.56 10.78 -4.51
CA ARG A 51 -9.18 9.75 -3.68
C ARG A 51 -8.19 8.72 -3.11
N ASP A 52 -7.06 8.48 -3.80
CA ASP A 52 -6.10 7.45 -3.40
C ASP A 52 -5.13 7.96 -2.31
N VAL A 53 -5.03 9.27 -2.14
CA VAL A 53 -4.13 9.93 -1.19
C VAL A 53 -4.86 10.74 -0.12
N THR A 54 -6.20 10.83 -0.19
CA THR A 54 -7.00 11.59 0.78
C THR A 54 -8.19 10.79 1.29
N GLN A 55 -8.65 11.15 2.48
CA GLN A 55 -9.93 10.75 3.05
C GLN A 55 -10.77 11.98 3.40
N ILE A 56 -12.10 11.82 3.44
CA ILE A 56 -13.01 12.91 3.81
C ILE A 56 -13.13 12.95 5.32
N GLN A 57 -12.94 14.11 5.93
CA GLN A 57 -13.09 14.28 7.37
C GLN A 57 -14.51 13.92 7.80
N GLY A 58 -14.62 13.11 8.88
CA GLY A 58 -15.90 12.65 9.41
C GLY A 58 -16.48 11.41 8.70
N VAL A 59 -15.89 10.99 7.57
CA VAL A 59 -16.27 9.77 6.84
C VAL A 59 -15.26 8.68 7.20
N ARG A 60 -15.65 7.76 8.09
CA ARG A 60 -14.77 6.67 8.55
C ARG A 60 -15.59 5.46 8.94
N ASP A 61 -14.97 4.31 8.89
CA ASP A 61 -15.53 3.10 9.45
C ASP A 61 -15.58 3.18 10.99
N ASN A 62 -16.67 2.69 11.57
CA ASN A 62 -16.83 2.61 13.01
C ASN A 62 -16.65 1.17 13.47
N GLN A 63 -15.91 0.97 14.56
CA GLN A 63 -15.74 -0.34 15.15
C GLN A 63 -16.93 -0.66 16.05
N LEU A 64 -17.50 -1.84 15.84
CA LEU A 64 -18.57 -2.38 16.66
C LEU A 64 -18.06 -3.54 17.50
N VAL A 65 -18.56 -3.64 18.73
CA VAL A 65 -18.24 -4.72 19.67
C VAL A 65 -19.52 -5.26 20.28
N GLY A 66 -19.59 -6.57 20.41
CA GLY A 66 -20.66 -7.28 21.09
C GLY A 66 -20.13 -8.40 21.97
N TYR A 67 -20.94 -8.85 22.89
CA TYR A 67 -20.70 -10.03 23.71
C TYR A 67 -21.82 -11.04 23.46
N GLY A 68 -21.45 -12.26 23.07
CA GLY A 68 -22.40 -13.27 22.65
C GLY A 68 -22.01 -14.68 23.08
N LEU A 69 -22.79 -15.65 22.61
CA LEU A 69 -22.57 -17.08 22.82
C LEU A 69 -22.48 -17.81 21.49
N VAL A 70 -21.49 -18.68 21.38
CA VAL A 70 -21.38 -19.69 20.33
C VAL A 70 -21.89 -21.01 20.90
N VAL A 71 -22.77 -21.67 20.17
CA VAL A 71 -23.39 -22.96 20.56
C VAL A 71 -23.11 -24.03 19.52
N GLY A 72 -23.37 -25.31 19.86
CA GLY A 72 -23.18 -26.43 18.94
C GLY A 72 -21.76 -27.00 18.92
N LEU A 73 -20.93 -26.62 19.88
CA LEU A 73 -19.54 -27.09 19.99
C LEU A 73 -19.50 -28.55 20.47
N SER A 74 -18.60 -29.36 19.90
CA SER A 74 -18.42 -30.78 20.23
C SER A 74 -17.52 -30.97 21.46
N ARG A 75 -17.96 -30.50 22.62
CA ARG A 75 -17.21 -30.53 23.91
C ARG A 75 -15.92 -29.69 23.90
N THR A 76 -15.78 -28.79 22.98
CA THR A 76 -14.64 -27.85 22.87
C THR A 76 -14.94 -26.48 23.45
N GLY A 77 -16.17 -26.27 23.93
CA GLY A 77 -16.61 -25.02 24.56
C GLY A 77 -16.00 -24.79 25.94
N ASP A 78 -16.55 -23.78 26.61
CA ASP A 78 -16.11 -23.39 27.94
C ASP A 78 -16.34 -24.48 28.99
N THR A 79 -15.58 -24.42 30.08
CA THR A 79 -15.77 -25.31 31.24
C THR A 79 -16.73 -24.67 32.25
N GLN A 80 -17.13 -25.46 33.25
CA GLN A 80 -17.96 -24.95 34.35
C GLN A 80 -17.24 -23.90 35.22
N GLN A 81 -15.94 -23.74 35.10
CA GLN A 81 -15.18 -22.70 35.80
C GLN A 81 -15.42 -21.32 35.21
N THR A 82 -15.93 -21.25 33.97
CA THR A 82 -16.25 -20.02 33.26
C THR A 82 -17.66 -19.55 33.65
N PHE A 83 -17.81 -19.02 34.87
CA PHE A 83 -19.09 -18.68 35.49
C PHE A 83 -19.94 -17.72 34.63
N PHE A 84 -19.31 -16.75 33.96
CA PHE A 84 -20.02 -15.81 33.10
C PHE A 84 -20.70 -16.45 31.88
N THR A 85 -20.14 -17.54 31.32
CA THR A 85 -20.78 -18.30 30.22
C THR A 85 -22.06 -18.97 30.71
N VAL A 86 -22.00 -19.62 31.88
CA VAL A 86 -23.17 -20.24 32.53
C VAL A 86 -24.28 -19.23 32.79
N GLN A 87 -23.90 -18.07 33.35
CA GLN A 87 -24.87 -17.01 33.67
C GLN A 87 -25.48 -16.42 32.39
N THR A 88 -24.70 -16.17 31.37
CA THR A 88 -25.18 -15.61 30.10
C THR A 88 -26.11 -16.58 29.38
N LEU A 89 -25.79 -17.88 29.37
CA LEU A 89 -26.65 -18.90 28.80
C LEU A 89 -27.98 -18.99 29.56
N ALA A 90 -27.96 -19.01 30.89
CA ALA A 90 -29.15 -19.03 31.71
C ALA A 90 -30.04 -17.79 31.42
N ASN A 91 -29.46 -16.60 31.37
CA ASN A 91 -30.16 -15.36 31.04
C ASN A 91 -30.75 -15.38 29.61
N SER A 92 -30.07 -15.98 28.65
CA SER A 92 -30.57 -16.12 27.28
C SER A 92 -31.75 -17.08 27.19
N LEU A 93 -31.65 -18.22 27.87
CA LEU A 93 -32.77 -19.19 27.96
C LEU A 93 -33.96 -18.61 28.67
N GLN A 94 -33.76 -17.84 29.75
CA GLN A 94 -34.84 -17.16 30.47
C GLN A 94 -35.57 -16.17 29.57
N ARG A 95 -34.88 -15.42 28.73
CA ARG A 95 -35.51 -14.51 27.74
C ARG A 95 -36.32 -15.27 26.70
N MET A 96 -36.00 -16.52 26.42
CA MET A 96 -36.77 -17.42 25.54
C MET A 96 -37.89 -18.16 26.27
N GLY A 97 -38.14 -17.86 27.55
CA GLY A 97 -39.21 -18.47 28.35
C GLY A 97 -38.79 -19.76 29.07
N VAL A 98 -37.53 -20.17 29.02
CA VAL A 98 -37.01 -21.36 29.68
C VAL A 98 -36.34 -20.95 30.99
N GLN A 99 -36.92 -21.38 32.14
CA GLN A 99 -36.35 -21.10 33.47
C GLN A 99 -35.43 -22.25 33.89
N ILE A 100 -34.16 -21.96 34.01
CA ILE A 100 -33.13 -22.92 34.44
C ILE A 100 -32.29 -22.28 35.54
N ALA A 101 -32.02 -23.02 36.63
CA ALA A 101 -31.11 -22.56 37.65
C ALA A 101 -29.67 -22.59 37.11
N PRO A 102 -28.86 -21.51 37.21
CA PRO A 102 -27.50 -21.47 36.66
C PRO A 102 -26.61 -22.64 37.09
N GLY A 103 -26.74 -23.13 38.31
CA GLY A 103 -25.97 -24.26 38.86
C GLY A 103 -26.19 -25.61 38.18
N THR A 104 -27.24 -25.75 37.36
CA THR A 104 -27.56 -27.03 36.67
C THR A 104 -27.13 -27.02 35.22
N VAL A 105 -26.59 -25.92 34.71
CA VAL A 105 -26.20 -25.75 33.30
C VAL A 105 -24.79 -26.28 33.06
N VAL A 106 -24.66 -27.17 32.08
CA VAL A 106 -23.34 -27.70 31.64
C VAL A 106 -23.00 -27.04 30.28
N VAL A 107 -21.92 -26.28 30.23
CA VAL A 107 -21.56 -25.41 29.08
C VAL A 107 -20.54 -26.01 28.12
N LYS A 108 -20.23 -27.32 28.20
CA LYS A 108 -19.22 -27.95 27.35
C LYS A 108 -19.37 -27.74 25.82
N ASN A 109 -20.60 -27.46 25.38
CA ASN A 109 -20.93 -27.22 23.96
C ASN A 109 -21.24 -25.76 23.67
N VAL A 110 -20.89 -24.85 24.60
CA VAL A 110 -21.14 -23.41 24.50
C VAL A 110 -19.85 -22.67 24.86
N ALA A 111 -19.57 -21.57 24.19
CA ALA A 111 -18.48 -20.67 24.52
C ALA A 111 -18.95 -19.22 24.54
N ALA A 112 -18.50 -18.47 25.53
CA ALA A 112 -18.65 -17.02 25.53
C ALA A 112 -17.66 -16.37 24.59
N VAL A 113 -18.12 -15.40 23.82
CA VAL A 113 -17.32 -14.79 22.78
C VAL A 113 -17.47 -13.27 22.75
N PHE A 114 -16.38 -12.58 22.40
CA PHE A 114 -16.44 -11.25 21.85
C PHE A 114 -16.67 -11.31 20.35
N VAL A 115 -17.50 -10.39 19.89
CA VAL A 115 -17.91 -10.27 18.49
C VAL A 115 -17.54 -8.87 18.03
N THR A 116 -16.75 -8.76 16.99
CA THR A 116 -16.34 -7.47 16.45
C THR A 116 -16.70 -7.37 14.97
N ALA A 117 -17.06 -6.17 14.54
CA ALA A 117 -17.32 -5.85 13.13
C ALA A 117 -16.87 -4.44 12.82
N SER A 118 -16.46 -4.20 11.59
CA SER A 118 -16.26 -2.85 11.07
C SER A 118 -17.52 -2.41 10.34
N LEU A 119 -18.14 -1.33 10.81
CA LEU A 119 -19.30 -0.72 10.18
C LEU A 119 -18.82 0.32 9.17
N PRO A 120 -18.94 0.07 7.86
CA PRO A 120 -18.51 1.01 6.84
C PRO A 120 -19.24 2.35 6.95
N ALA A 121 -18.57 3.42 6.53
CA ALA A 121 -19.20 4.71 6.40
C ALA A 121 -20.43 4.63 5.47
N PHE A 122 -21.47 5.41 5.77
CA PHE A 122 -22.74 5.41 5.03
C PHE A 122 -23.54 4.09 5.05
N SER A 123 -23.25 3.22 6.00
CA SER A 123 -24.05 2.00 6.15
C SER A 123 -25.51 2.32 6.44
N ARG A 124 -26.41 1.56 5.80
CA ARG A 124 -27.87 1.69 5.92
C ARG A 124 -28.45 0.43 6.54
N PRO A 125 -29.61 0.52 7.20
CA PRO A 125 -30.32 -0.66 7.70
C PRO A 125 -30.54 -1.70 6.60
N GLY A 126 -30.30 -2.98 6.94
CA GLY A 126 -30.35 -4.12 6.03
C GLY A 126 -29.04 -4.43 5.29
N MET A 127 -28.02 -3.58 5.37
CA MET A 127 -26.69 -3.91 4.84
C MET A 127 -26.04 -4.99 5.71
N LYS A 128 -25.25 -5.85 5.05
CA LYS A 128 -24.53 -6.92 5.72
C LYS A 128 -23.07 -6.54 5.91
N VAL A 129 -22.51 -6.97 7.04
CA VAL A 129 -21.10 -6.77 7.41
C VAL A 129 -20.49 -8.08 7.87
N ASP A 130 -19.21 -8.22 7.64
CA ASP A 130 -18.42 -9.35 8.14
C ASP A 130 -18.21 -9.22 9.65
N VAL A 131 -18.21 -10.36 10.31
CA VAL A 131 -18.09 -10.43 11.76
C VAL A 131 -16.94 -11.34 12.14
N THR A 132 -16.13 -10.90 13.09
CA THR A 132 -15.08 -11.70 13.72
C THR A 132 -15.52 -12.08 15.13
N VAL A 133 -15.37 -13.35 15.47
CA VAL A 133 -15.79 -13.94 16.75
C VAL A 133 -14.56 -14.51 17.44
N SER A 134 -14.33 -14.13 18.70
CA SER A 134 -13.17 -14.56 19.48
C SER A 134 -13.63 -15.08 20.85
N SER A 135 -13.16 -16.26 21.24
CA SER A 135 -13.48 -16.82 22.57
C SER A 135 -12.91 -15.95 23.67
N VAL A 136 -13.70 -15.74 24.72
CA VAL A 136 -13.34 -14.99 25.95
C VAL A 136 -13.03 -15.94 27.10
N GLY A 137 -13.65 -17.12 27.08
CA GLY A 137 -13.50 -18.13 28.13
C GLY A 137 -12.32 -19.06 27.90
N ASP A 138 -12.45 -20.27 28.37
CA ASP A 138 -11.45 -21.32 28.28
C ASP A 138 -11.79 -22.39 27.22
N ALA A 139 -12.61 -22.02 26.23
CA ALA A 139 -12.95 -22.86 25.09
C ALA A 139 -11.68 -23.25 24.30
N LYS A 140 -11.55 -24.52 23.98
CA LYS A 140 -10.42 -25.08 23.23
C LYS A 140 -10.54 -24.81 21.73
N SER A 141 -11.78 -24.75 21.22
CA SER A 141 -12.08 -24.46 19.82
C SER A 141 -13.54 -24.01 19.71
N ILE A 142 -13.80 -23.08 18.78
CA ILE A 142 -15.16 -22.66 18.42
C ILE A 142 -15.58 -23.20 17.04
N GLU A 143 -14.84 -24.18 16.52
CA GLU A 143 -15.08 -24.82 15.24
C GLU A 143 -16.45 -25.49 15.17
N GLY A 144 -17.14 -25.31 14.02
CA GLY A 144 -18.47 -25.88 13.80
C GLY A 144 -19.58 -25.26 14.64
N GLY A 145 -19.24 -24.25 15.46
CA GLY A 145 -20.21 -23.55 16.26
C GLY A 145 -21.07 -22.55 15.48
N VAL A 146 -22.19 -22.15 16.08
CA VAL A 146 -23.08 -21.13 15.56
C VAL A 146 -23.18 -20.00 16.58
N LEU A 147 -22.95 -18.77 16.14
CA LEU A 147 -23.13 -17.58 16.95
C LEU A 147 -24.64 -17.32 17.12
N LEU A 148 -25.08 -17.24 18.36
CA LEU A 148 -26.44 -16.77 18.68
C LEU A 148 -26.56 -15.27 18.41
N MET A 149 -27.79 -14.80 18.16
CA MET A 149 -28.09 -13.39 17.92
C MET A 149 -27.43 -12.50 18.97
N THR A 150 -26.55 -11.63 18.51
CA THR A 150 -25.67 -10.80 19.33
C THR A 150 -25.73 -9.35 18.86
N ALA A 151 -26.13 -8.45 19.76
CA ALA A 151 -26.16 -7.02 19.47
C ALA A 151 -24.74 -6.43 19.45
N LEU A 152 -24.40 -5.70 18.38
CA LEU A 152 -23.14 -5.02 18.20
C LEU A 152 -23.29 -3.52 18.48
N ARG A 153 -22.47 -3.00 19.40
CA ARG A 153 -22.49 -1.62 19.87
C ARG A 153 -21.27 -0.84 19.40
N ALA A 154 -21.48 0.41 19.07
CA ALA A 154 -20.39 1.36 18.84
C ALA A 154 -19.90 1.96 20.17
N ALA A 155 -18.85 2.78 20.11
CA ALA A 155 -18.24 3.44 21.27
C ALA A 155 -19.22 4.36 22.06
N ASN A 156 -20.31 4.84 21.42
CA ASN A 156 -21.37 5.61 22.07
C ASN A 156 -22.36 4.74 22.87
N GLY A 157 -22.18 3.41 22.88
CA GLY A 157 -23.03 2.46 23.56
C GLY A 157 -24.31 2.06 22.80
N GLU A 158 -24.61 2.68 21.68
CA GLU A 158 -25.77 2.41 20.85
C GLU A 158 -25.57 1.16 19.99
N ILE A 159 -26.67 0.41 19.77
CA ILE A 159 -26.67 -0.77 18.90
C ILE A 159 -26.80 -0.32 17.45
N TYR A 160 -25.89 -0.76 16.59
CA TYR A 160 -25.90 -0.46 15.15
C TYR A 160 -26.11 -1.70 14.28
N ALA A 161 -25.75 -2.88 14.76
CA ALA A 161 -25.94 -4.12 14.01
C ALA A 161 -26.25 -5.28 14.95
N GLU A 162 -26.82 -6.34 14.38
CA GLU A 162 -27.01 -7.64 15.03
C GLU A 162 -26.26 -8.70 14.25
N ALA A 163 -25.56 -9.59 14.96
CA ALA A 163 -24.72 -10.64 14.37
C ALA A 163 -25.21 -12.02 14.74
N GLN A 164 -25.28 -12.93 13.77
CA GLN A 164 -25.56 -14.34 13.96
C GLN A 164 -25.05 -15.19 12.80
N GLY A 165 -24.88 -16.48 13.01
CA GLY A 165 -24.58 -17.40 11.92
C GLY A 165 -23.52 -18.45 12.24
N PRO A 166 -23.25 -19.36 11.31
CA PRO A 166 -22.23 -20.39 11.45
C PRO A 166 -20.83 -19.80 11.35
N LEU A 167 -19.93 -20.26 12.21
CA LEU A 167 -18.54 -19.83 12.22
C LEU A 167 -17.71 -20.62 11.22
N VAL A 168 -16.83 -19.90 10.51
CA VAL A 168 -15.73 -20.47 9.75
C VAL A 168 -14.43 -20.10 10.45
N ILE A 169 -13.61 -21.10 10.82
CA ILE A 169 -12.30 -20.85 11.41
C ILE A 169 -11.19 -21.10 10.39
N GLY A 170 -10.10 -20.36 10.52
CA GLY A 170 -8.92 -20.49 9.65
C GLY A 170 -7.92 -21.55 10.05
N GLY A 171 -8.24 -22.38 11.05
CA GLY A 171 -7.37 -23.39 11.61
C GLY A 171 -8.14 -24.61 12.12
N TYR A 172 -7.42 -25.70 12.40
CA TYR A 172 -7.98 -26.88 13.03
C TYR A 172 -7.12 -27.29 14.24
N SER A 173 -7.76 -27.96 15.19
CA SER A 173 -7.09 -28.57 16.34
C SER A 173 -7.38 -30.07 16.30
N GLU A 174 -6.39 -30.89 15.95
CA GLU A 174 -6.52 -32.35 15.87
C GLU A 174 -5.52 -33.04 16.80
N GLY A 175 -5.98 -33.98 17.60
CA GLY A 175 -5.13 -34.80 18.46
C GLY A 175 -5.91 -35.51 19.55
N ALA A 176 -5.45 -36.73 19.89
CA ALA A 176 -5.92 -37.50 21.04
C ALA A 176 -4.99 -37.26 22.24
N SER A 177 -5.55 -37.37 23.45
CA SER A 177 -4.91 -37.30 24.78
C SER A 177 -3.37 -37.21 24.80
N GLY A 178 -2.85 -35.99 24.93
CA GLY A 178 -1.41 -35.76 25.16
C GLY A 178 -0.63 -35.14 23.99
N ASN A 179 -1.11 -35.24 22.75
CA ASN A 179 -0.48 -34.63 21.57
C ASN A 179 -1.48 -33.83 20.77
N LEU A 180 -1.79 -32.60 21.23
CA LEU A 180 -2.61 -31.66 20.46
C LEU A 180 -1.72 -30.94 19.45
N LYS A 181 -1.93 -31.18 18.17
CA LYS A 181 -1.37 -30.33 17.09
C LYS A 181 -2.41 -29.27 16.72
N SER A 182 -2.24 -28.07 17.27
CA SER A 182 -3.04 -26.91 16.88
C SER A 182 -2.35 -26.20 15.72
N VAL A 183 -3.07 -26.03 14.62
CA VAL A 183 -2.62 -25.22 13.48
C VAL A 183 -3.55 -24.01 13.38
N ASN A 184 -2.98 -22.82 13.50
CA ASN A 184 -3.67 -21.54 13.61
C ASN A 184 -4.48 -21.38 14.93
N HIS A 185 -5.32 -20.34 15.02
CA HIS A 185 -6.07 -20.00 16.23
C HIS A 185 -7.49 -20.59 16.18
N PRO A 186 -7.75 -21.79 16.76
CA PRO A 186 -9.07 -22.42 16.72
C PRO A 186 -10.12 -21.71 17.58
N THR A 187 -9.69 -20.68 18.34
CA THR A 187 -10.53 -19.85 19.21
C THR A 187 -10.99 -18.55 18.57
N VAL A 188 -10.61 -18.33 17.29
CA VAL A 188 -11.07 -17.17 16.51
C VAL A 188 -11.72 -17.67 15.22
N GLY A 189 -12.90 -17.14 14.91
CA GLY A 189 -13.63 -17.46 13.69
C GLY A 189 -14.20 -16.22 13.02
N ARG A 190 -14.65 -16.38 11.79
CA ARG A 190 -15.30 -15.33 10.99
C ARG A 190 -16.66 -15.83 10.50
N ILE A 191 -17.61 -14.92 10.43
CA ILE A 191 -18.91 -15.12 9.80
C ILE A 191 -19.01 -14.10 8.67
N ALA A 192 -18.86 -14.56 7.43
CA ALA A 192 -19.03 -13.69 6.27
C ALA A 192 -20.48 -13.21 6.20
N GLU A 193 -20.67 -11.91 6.04
CA GLU A 193 -22.00 -11.27 6.02
C GLU A 193 -22.89 -11.64 7.25
N GLY A 194 -22.27 -11.99 8.36
CA GLY A 194 -22.96 -12.45 9.56
C GLY A 194 -23.60 -11.36 10.41
N GLY A 195 -23.27 -10.11 10.17
CA GLY A 195 -23.88 -8.95 10.83
C GLY A 195 -24.85 -8.23 9.90
N ILE A 196 -26.01 -7.85 10.42
CA ILE A 196 -27.01 -7.04 9.72
C ILE A 196 -27.07 -5.68 10.41
N VAL A 197 -26.92 -4.60 9.62
CA VAL A 197 -27.03 -3.23 10.12
C VAL A 197 -28.50 -2.92 10.42
N GLU A 198 -28.79 -2.49 11.63
CA GLU A 198 -30.15 -2.16 12.10
C GLU A 198 -30.37 -0.65 12.21
N ARG A 199 -29.31 0.11 12.43
CA ARG A 199 -29.39 1.57 12.57
C ARG A 199 -28.54 2.27 11.52
N ASP A 200 -29.08 3.35 10.96
CA ASP A 200 -28.38 4.22 10.03
C ASP A 200 -27.13 4.84 10.67
N ALA A 201 -26.00 4.61 10.05
CA ALA A 201 -24.70 5.19 10.41
C ALA A 201 -24.23 6.24 9.39
N ALA A 202 -25.13 6.63 8.44
CA ALA A 202 -24.76 7.56 7.40
C ALA A 202 -24.57 8.96 7.96
N VAL A 203 -23.50 9.59 7.53
CA VAL A 203 -23.23 11.01 7.76
C VAL A 203 -24.13 11.83 6.82
N ASP A 204 -24.87 12.79 7.35
CA ASP A 204 -25.69 13.67 6.54
C ASP A 204 -24.82 14.72 5.83
N LEU A 205 -24.42 14.40 4.60
CA LEU A 205 -23.59 15.26 3.77
C LEU A 205 -24.28 16.58 3.40
N SER A 206 -25.62 16.67 3.47
CA SER A 206 -26.34 17.91 3.10
C SER A 206 -26.06 19.07 4.04
N ARG A 207 -25.57 18.78 5.25
CA ARG A 207 -25.24 19.77 6.28
C ARG A 207 -23.83 20.36 6.14
N PHE A 208 -23.02 19.83 5.24
CA PHE A 208 -21.66 20.31 5.08
C PHE A 208 -21.63 21.59 4.24
N SER A 209 -21.21 22.70 4.85
CA SER A 209 -20.84 23.93 4.14
C SER A 209 -19.39 23.86 3.60
N ILE A 210 -18.56 23.06 4.27
CA ILE A 210 -17.16 22.83 3.91
C ILE A 210 -16.93 21.31 3.91
N VAL A 211 -16.32 20.82 2.84
CA VAL A 211 -15.79 19.44 2.77
C VAL A 211 -14.31 19.49 3.02
N SER A 212 -13.85 18.90 4.12
CA SER A 212 -12.44 18.82 4.45
C SER A 212 -11.86 17.50 3.97
N LEU A 213 -10.84 17.58 3.12
CA LEU A 213 -10.03 16.44 2.69
C LEU A 213 -8.83 16.33 3.61
N LEU A 214 -8.54 15.13 4.09
CA LEU A 214 -7.39 14.84 4.93
C LEU A 214 -6.41 13.96 4.15
N LEU A 215 -5.19 14.46 3.96
CA LEU A 215 -4.10 13.68 3.38
C LEU A 215 -3.74 12.49 4.29
N LEU A 216 -3.57 11.32 3.72
CA LEU A 216 -3.12 10.12 4.43
C LEU A 216 -1.71 10.32 4.98
N ASN A 217 -0.81 10.89 4.16
CA ASN A 217 0.54 11.28 4.56
C ASN A 217 0.65 12.81 4.58
N SER A 218 1.25 13.35 5.63
CA SER A 218 1.43 14.79 5.81
C SER A 218 2.46 15.33 4.82
N ASP A 219 2.05 16.25 3.92
CA ASP A 219 2.90 16.88 2.91
C ASP A 219 2.31 18.23 2.48
N PHE A 220 3.04 19.31 2.74
CA PHE A 220 2.63 20.67 2.37
C PHE A 220 2.55 20.88 0.85
N THR A 221 3.45 20.24 0.10
CA THR A 221 3.47 20.35 -1.37
C THR A 221 2.27 19.66 -1.96
N ALA A 222 1.99 18.42 -1.55
CA ALA A 222 0.82 17.69 -1.99
C ALA A 222 -0.49 18.40 -1.59
N ALA A 223 -0.56 18.96 -0.37
CA ALA A 223 -1.74 19.73 0.06
C ALA A 223 -2.01 20.93 -0.82
N ARG A 224 -0.96 21.69 -1.18
CA ARG A 224 -1.05 22.81 -2.11
C ARG A 224 -1.48 22.35 -3.51
N ASP A 225 -0.82 21.32 -4.03
CA ASP A 225 -1.07 20.83 -5.40
C ASP A 225 -2.51 20.28 -5.55
N ILE A 226 -3.06 19.67 -4.48
CA ILE A 226 -4.47 19.26 -4.42
C ILE A 226 -5.37 20.50 -4.46
N ALA A 227 -5.11 21.52 -3.64
CA ALA A 227 -5.91 22.74 -3.62
C ALA A 227 -5.89 23.45 -4.98
N ASP A 228 -4.72 23.54 -5.61
CA ASP A 228 -4.54 24.15 -6.92
C ASP A 228 -5.26 23.35 -8.02
N ALA A 229 -5.20 22.03 -7.99
CA ALA A 229 -5.91 21.16 -8.92
C ALA A 229 -7.44 21.34 -8.82
N ILE A 230 -7.97 21.42 -7.59
CA ILE A 230 -9.39 21.68 -7.34
C ILE A 230 -9.77 23.08 -7.85
N ASN A 231 -9.02 24.10 -7.50
CA ASN A 231 -9.29 25.47 -7.92
C ASN A 231 -9.26 25.62 -9.44
N LYS A 232 -8.34 24.94 -10.11
CA LYS A 232 -8.25 24.88 -11.57
C LYS A 232 -9.48 24.22 -12.20
N GLU A 233 -9.95 23.10 -11.64
CA GLU A 233 -11.14 22.39 -12.12
C GLU A 233 -12.40 23.24 -12.02
N PHE A 234 -12.56 23.99 -10.93
CA PHE A 234 -13.75 24.83 -10.72
C PHE A 234 -13.61 26.25 -11.29
N GLY A 235 -12.42 26.65 -11.76
CA GLY A 235 -12.15 27.98 -12.28
C GLY A 235 -12.28 29.10 -11.24
N LYS A 236 -12.28 28.77 -9.97
CA LYS A 236 -12.46 29.68 -8.81
C LYS A 236 -11.64 29.17 -7.65
N THR A 237 -11.33 30.04 -6.69
CA THR A 237 -10.71 29.67 -5.43
C THR A 237 -11.76 29.08 -4.49
N VAL A 238 -12.02 27.79 -4.60
CA VAL A 238 -12.98 27.04 -3.79
C VAL A 238 -12.30 26.14 -2.75
N ALA A 239 -11.00 25.87 -2.93
CA ALA A 239 -10.22 25.01 -2.05
C ALA A 239 -9.01 25.76 -1.50
N ALA A 240 -8.68 25.50 -0.22
CA ALA A 240 -7.50 26.03 0.44
C ALA A 240 -6.85 24.96 1.32
N ALA A 241 -5.52 24.80 1.20
CA ALA A 241 -4.75 23.99 2.13
C ALA A 241 -4.56 24.79 3.42
N LEU A 242 -5.07 24.26 4.54
CA LEU A 242 -4.93 24.90 5.84
C LEU A 242 -3.63 24.49 6.56
N ASP A 243 -3.21 23.26 6.32
CA ASP A 243 -1.97 22.68 6.84
C ASP A 243 -1.47 21.58 5.92
N SER A 244 -0.42 20.86 6.33
CA SER A 244 0.18 19.75 5.55
C SER A 244 -0.72 18.54 5.34
N ARG A 245 -1.88 18.51 6.00
CA ARG A 245 -2.79 17.36 5.97
C ARG A 245 -4.21 17.72 5.60
N ARG A 246 -4.64 18.96 5.84
CA ARG A 246 -6.03 19.37 5.69
C ARG A 246 -6.22 20.36 4.55
N ILE A 247 -7.12 20.01 3.65
CA ILE A 247 -7.58 20.87 2.56
C ILE A 247 -9.10 21.05 2.70
N ASP A 248 -9.54 22.29 2.85
CA ASP A 248 -10.96 22.64 2.94
C ASP A 248 -11.49 23.07 1.58
N VAL A 249 -12.64 22.51 1.20
CA VAL A 249 -13.34 22.82 -0.05
C VAL A 249 -14.70 23.42 0.30
N ASN A 250 -14.95 24.66 -0.13
CA ASN A 250 -16.22 25.35 0.10
C ASN A 250 -17.29 24.83 -0.87
N VAL A 251 -18.37 24.31 -0.30
CA VAL A 251 -19.48 23.72 -1.07
C VAL A 251 -20.23 24.78 -1.86
N ALA A 252 -20.54 25.93 -1.23
CA ALA A 252 -21.33 26.98 -1.86
C ALA A 252 -20.61 27.62 -3.06
N ASP A 253 -19.31 27.87 -2.90
CA ASP A 253 -18.50 28.51 -3.96
C ASP A 253 -18.21 27.56 -5.12
N SER A 254 -18.28 26.23 -4.90
CA SER A 254 -18.04 25.23 -5.94
C SER A 254 -19.09 25.23 -7.05
N GLY A 255 -20.30 25.73 -6.77
CA GLY A 255 -21.43 25.68 -7.71
C GLY A 255 -21.93 24.26 -8.02
N ALA A 256 -21.48 23.26 -7.25
CA ALA A 256 -21.96 21.89 -7.40
C ALA A 256 -23.41 21.76 -6.90
N SER A 257 -24.21 20.98 -7.60
CA SER A 257 -25.64 20.80 -7.26
C SER A 257 -25.84 20.00 -5.96
N SER A 258 -24.84 19.24 -5.53
CA SER A 258 -24.87 18.50 -4.24
C SER A 258 -23.45 18.14 -3.78
N VAL A 259 -23.31 17.89 -2.47
CA VAL A 259 -22.03 17.50 -1.88
C VAL A 259 -21.47 16.18 -2.46
N PRO A 260 -22.26 15.13 -2.72
CA PRO A 260 -21.76 13.92 -3.37
C PRO A 260 -21.18 14.18 -4.77
N ILE A 261 -21.78 15.08 -5.56
CA ILE A 261 -21.27 15.46 -6.88
C ILE A 261 -19.95 16.21 -6.76
N LEU A 262 -19.87 17.16 -5.81
CA LEU A 262 -18.62 17.86 -5.51
C LEU A 262 -17.50 16.87 -5.16
N ILE A 263 -17.75 15.96 -4.22
CA ILE A 263 -16.80 14.94 -3.79
C ILE A 263 -16.36 14.07 -4.98
N SER A 264 -17.31 13.59 -5.78
CA SER A 264 -17.02 12.76 -6.95
C SER A 264 -16.12 13.48 -7.96
N ARG A 265 -16.36 14.76 -8.25
CA ARG A 265 -15.52 15.56 -9.15
C ARG A 265 -14.11 15.72 -8.57
N VAL A 266 -14.01 16.10 -7.30
CA VAL A 266 -12.73 16.33 -6.61
C VAL A 266 -11.91 15.02 -6.54
N GLN A 267 -12.52 13.91 -6.16
CA GLN A 267 -11.84 12.63 -6.01
C GLN A 267 -11.29 12.05 -7.32
N ASN A 268 -11.86 12.44 -8.47
CA ASN A 268 -11.40 11.99 -9.79
C ASN A 268 -10.31 12.88 -10.40
N LEU A 269 -9.92 13.97 -9.74
CA LEU A 269 -8.80 14.78 -10.18
C LEU A 269 -7.49 14.05 -9.95
N SER A 270 -6.55 14.21 -10.87
CA SER A 270 -5.20 13.67 -10.77
C SER A 270 -4.21 14.76 -10.41
N ILE A 271 -3.34 14.45 -9.48
CA ILE A 271 -2.20 15.29 -9.08
C ILE A 271 -0.89 14.54 -9.32
N THR A 272 0.18 15.29 -9.44
CA THR A 272 1.53 14.77 -9.35
C THR A 272 1.87 14.55 -7.88
N PHE A 273 2.11 13.33 -7.48
CA PHE A 273 2.41 12.98 -6.10
C PHE A 273 3.80 12.38 -5.97
N HIS A 274 4.63 13.02 -5.15
CA HIS A 274 5.96 12.53 -4.80
C HIS A 274 5.83 11.63 -3.56
N SER A 275 5.74 10.33 -3.79
CA SER A 275 5.79 9.38 -2.67
C SER A 275 7.24 9.23 -2.24
N PRO A 276 7.57 9.40 -0.95
CA PRO A 276 8.89 9.08 -0.46
C PRO A 276 9.20 7.61 -0.78
N ALA A 277 10.41 7.36 -1.25
CA ALA A 277 10.86 6.00 -1.48
C ALA A 277 10.79 5.21 -0.17
N LYS A 278 10.32 3.96 -0.23
CA LYS A 278 10.10 3.13 0.95
C LYS A 278 10.73 1.77 0.76
N VAL A 279 11.42 1.31 1.79
CA VAL A 279 11.95 -0.05 1.90
C VAL A 279 11.22 -0.76 3.04
N VAL A 280 10.51 -1.83 2.72
CA VAL A 280 9.79 -2.65 3.71
C VAL A 280 10.52 -3.97 3.85
N VAL A 281 10.87 -4.34 5.08
CA VAL A 281 11.59 -5.56 5.39
C VAL A 281 10.79 -6.40 6.36
N ASN A 282 10.52 -7.65 5.98
CA ASN A 282 9.91 -8.62 6.88
C ASN A 282 11.03 -9.45 7.54
N GLU A 283 11.24 -9.23 8.83
CA GLU A 283 12.31 -9.90 9.57
C GLU A 283 12.10 -11.41 9.67
N ARG A 284 10.86 -11.86 9.80
CA ARG A 284 10.53 -13.29 9.97
C ARG A 284 10.75 -14.10 8.69
N THR A 285 10.46 -13.52 7.53
CA THR A 285 10.55 -14.20 6.23
C THR A 285 11.80 -13.84 5.44
N GLY A 286 12.52 -12.80 5.85
CA GLY A 286 13.65 -12.24 5.11
C GLY A 286 13.25 -11.55 3.81
N THR A 287 11.96 -11.27 3.62
CA THR A 287 11.49 -10.63 2.39
C THR A 287 11.74 -9.13 2.45
N ILE A 288 12.37 -8.59 1.40
CA ILE A 288 12.62 -7.16 1.26
C ILE A 288 11.84 -6.65 0.04
N VAL A 289 11.02 -5.63 0.26
CA VAL A 289 10.23 -4.97 -0.79
C VAL A 289 10.66 -3.51 -0.88
N MET A 290 11.05 -3.08 -2.07
CA MET A 290 11.46 -1.69 -2.33
C MET A 290 10.50 -1.04 -3.31
N GLY A 291 10.15 0.22 -3.06
CA GLY A 291 9.35 1.04 -3.95
C GLY A 291 10.23 2.03 -4.71
N GLY A 292 10.30 1.89 -6.04
CA GLY A 292 11.06 2.82 -6.88
C GLY A 292 12.58 2.66 -6.80
N ASP A 293 13.31 3.60 -7.39
CA ASP A 293 14.78 3.65 -7.33
C ASP A 293 15.21 4.29 -6.00
N VAL A 294 15.50 3.44 -5.01
CA VAL A 294 16.04 3.88 -3.72
C VAL A 294 17.55 4.03 -3.84
N LYS A 295 18.03 5.27 -3.78
CA LYS A 295 19.46 5.60 -3.90
C LYS A 295 20.15 5.65 -2.54
N LEU A 296 21.41 5.28 -2.53
CA LEU A 296 22.30 5.41 -1.39
C LEU A 296 23.19 6.64 -1.55
N SER A 297 23.32 7.40 -0.45
CA SER A 297 24.33 8.45 -0.33
C SER A 297 25.66 7.85 0.16
N PRO A 298 26.80 8.53 -0.06
CA PRO A 298 28.10 8.07 0.42
C PRO A 298 28.06 7.76 1.91
N VAL A 299 28.36 6.52 2.26
CA VAL A 299 28.36 6.03 3.66
C VAL A 299 29.29 4.83 3.79
N SER A 300 29.98 4.73 4.92
CA SER A 300 30.78 3.56 5.28
C SER A 300 30.17 2.88 6.50
N VAL A 301 29.91 1.59 6.40
CA VAL A 301 29.33 0.78 7.48
C VAL A 301 30.18 -0.44 7.73
N ILE A 302 30.52 -0.69 8.98
CA ILE A 302 31.21 -1.90 9.42
C ILE A 302 30.24 -2.70 10.30
N HIS A 303 29.95 -3.93 9.88
CA HIS A 303 29.09 -4.85 10.62
C HIS A 303 29.78 -6.21 10.79
N GLY A 304 30.25 -6.49 12.00
CA GLY A 304 31.05 -7.70 12.28
C GLY A 304 32.36 -7.72 11.47
N SER A 305 32.51 -8.70 10.58
CA SER A 305 33.64 -8.82 9.65
C SER A 305 33.37 -8.19 8.27
N LEU A 306 32.17 -7.61 8.06
CA LEU A 306 31.76 -7.01 6.80
C LEU A 306 32.03 -5.50 6.83
N THR A 307 32.66 -4.98 5.79
CA THR A 307 32.84 -3.53 5.56
C THR A 307 32.14 -3.15 4.27
N ILE A 308 31.23 -2.17 4.34
CA ILE A 308 30.48 -1.63 3.22
C ILE A 308 30.86 -0.18 3.05
N ASP A 309 31.36 0.18 1.88
CA ASP A 309 31.83 1.52 1.55
C ASP A 309 31.14 2.02 0.29
N VAL A 310 30.36 3.08 0.42
CA VAL A 310 29.69 3.78 -0.69
C VAL A 310 30.49 5.05 -0.95
N GLN A 311 31.24 5.10 -2.03
CA GLN A 311 32.14 6.21 -2.37
C GLN A 311 31.76 6.88 -3.69
N THR A 312 32.07 8.16 -3.79
CA THR A 312 31.94 8.93 -5.04
C THR A 312 33.15 8.69 -5.91
N ALA A 313 33.01 7.95 -7.00
CA ALA A 313 34.09 7.79 -7.99
C ALA A 313 33.88 8.76 -9.16
N HIS A 314 34.78 9.74 -9.30
CA HIS A 314 34.85 10.60 -10.48
C HIS A 314 35.93 10.10 -11.39
N VAL A 315 35.58 9.43 -12.49
CA VAL A 315 36.54 9.07 -13.53
C VAL A 315 36.61 10.21 -14.55
N ILE A 316 37.71 10.91 -14.57
CA ILE A 316 37.99 11.93 -15.61
C ILE A 316 38.55 11.23 -16.83
N VAL A 317 37.76 11.05 -17.87
CA VAL A 317 38.25 10.56 -19.16
C VAL A 317 38.93 11.71 -19.88
N GLN A 318 40.26 11.66 -19.93
CA GLN A 318 41.05 12.62 -20.69
C GLN A 318 40.99 12.26 -22.19
N PRO A 319 40.62 13.21 -23.06
CA PRO A 319 40.65 12.97 -24.50
C PRO A 319 42.06 12.65 -24.96
N SER A 320 42.18 11.76 -25.95
CA SER A 320 43.47 11.45 -26.58
C SER A 320 44.15 12.72 -27.10
N PRO A 321 45.53 12.83 -27.06
CA PRO A 321 46.27 14.07 -27.29
C PRO A 321 46.11 14.72 -28.66
N LEU A 322 45.29 14.19 -29.55
CA LEU A 322 45.06 14.65 -30.93
C LEU A 322 43.60 15.01 -31.27
N THR A 323 42.72 15.11 -30.29
CA THR A 323 41.32 15.53 -30.51
C THR A 323 41.03 16.80 -29.73
N ASN A 324 40.39 17.80 -30.37
CA ASN A 324 39.92 19.04 -29.75
C ASN A 324 38.61 18.82 -28.92
N GLY A 325 38.47 17.68 -28.25
CA GLY A 325 37.33 17.38 -27.39
C GLY A 325 37.49 18.00 -25.99
N LYS A 326 36.39 18.52 -25.43
CA LYS A 326 36.36 18.92 -24.02
C LYS A 326 36.28 17.67 -23.14
N PRO A 327 36.93 17.66 -21.95
CA PRO A 327 36.84 16.54 -21.03
C PRO A 327 35.38 16.33 -20.61
N GLU A 328 34.86 15.11 -20.76
CA GLU A 328 33.54 14.70 -20.36
C GLU A 328 33.70 13.70 -19.20
N THR A 329 32.93 13.93 -18.15
CA THR A 329 32.93 13.06 -16.97
C THR A 329 31.98 11.89 -17.23
N VAL A 330 32.53 10.70 -17.41
CA VAL A 330 31.76 9.46 -17.57
C VAL A 330 31.86 8.68 -16.27
N THR A 331 30.71 8.32 -15.71
CA THR A 331 30.61 7.49 -14.52
C THR A 331 30.74 6.03 -14.93
N GLU A 332 31.81 5.37 -14.55
CA GLU A 332 32.04 3.94 -14.81
C GLU A 332 31.85 3.15 -13.52
N THR A 333 30.97 2.14 -13.57
CA THR A 333 30.70 1.23 -12.43
C THR A 333 31.78 0.13 -12.41
N LYS A 334 32.62 0.13 -11.39
CA LYS A 334 33.61 -0.94 -11.17
C LYS A 334 33.36 -1.65 -9.87
N LEU A 335 32.95 -2.90 -9.96
CA LEU A 335 32.91 -3.84 -8.83
C LEU A 335 34.32 -4.43 -8.67
N THR A 336 35.00 -4.11 -7.58
CA THR A 336 36.28 -4.76 -7.25
C THR A 336 36.06 -5.57 -5.96
N VAL A 337 36.11 -6.89 -6.08
CA VAL A 337 36.17 -7.81 -4.93
C VAL A 337 37.62 -8.02 -4.60
N ASN A 338 38.05 -7.58 -3.43
CA ASN A 338 39.43 -7.79 -2.96
C ASN A 338 39.40 -8.85 -1.83
N ASP A 339 40.11 -9.97 -2.06
CA ASP A 339 40.31 -11.04 -1.11
C ASP A 339 41.24 -10.59 0.03
N ALA A 340 40.70 -10.12 1.11
CA ALA A 340 41.37 -9.98 2.42
C ALA A 340 40.37 -10.42 3.51
N PRO A 341 40.80 -10.81 4.72
CA PRO A 341 39.95 -11.46 5.73
C PRO A 341 38.78 -10.63 6.27
N ALA A 342 38.57 -9.42 5.81
CA ALA A 342 37.35 -8.65 5.99
C ALA A 342 36.63 -8.56 4.63
N GLN A 343 35.46 -9.12 4.51
CA GLN A 343 34.64 -8.98 3.30
C GLN A 343 34.20 -7.52 3.16
N SER A 344 34.61 -6.85 2.10
CA SER A 344 34.25 -5.45 1.83
C SER A 344 33.42 -5.33 0.56
N ILE A 345 32.34 -4.55 0.62
CA ILE A 345 31.53 -4.17 -0.52
C ILE A 345 31.77 -2.68 -0.75
N GLN A 346 32.27 -2.32 -1.92
CA GLN A 346 32.39 -0.94 -2.37
C GLN A 346 31.30 -0.64 -3.38
N LEU A 347 30.50 0.39 -3.11
CA LEU A 347 29.44 0.86 -3.99
C LEU A 347 29.71 2.32 -4.35
N GLU A 348 29.33 2.70 -5.58
CA GLU A 348 29.46 4.08 -6.04
C GLU A 348 28.30 4.96 -5.52
N GLU A 349 28.49 6.29 -5.52
CA GLU A 349 27.44 7.25 -5.19
C GLU A 349 26.25 7.10 -6.16
N GLY A 350 25.06 7.02 -5.60
CA GLY A 350 23.85 6.77 -6.37
C GLY A 350 23.58 5.29 -6.66
N ALA A 351 24.37 4.37 -6.09
CA ALA A 351 24.08 2.94 -6.14
C ALA A 351 22.68 2.68 -5.54
N ASN A 352 21.96 1.75 -6.15
CA ASN A 352 20.65 1.36 -5.67
C ASN A 352 20.74 0.39 -4.49
N VAL A 353 19.77 0.46 -3.58
CA VAL A 353 19.67 -0.50 -2.46
C VAL A 353 19.59 -1.94 -2.98
N ASP A 354 19.02 -2.17 -4.16
CA ASP A 354 18.96 -3.49 -4.80
C ASP A 354 20.39 -4.06 -5.07
N GLU A 355 21.32 -3.22 -5.53
CA GLU A 355 22.72 -3.61 -5.74
C GLU A 355 23.42 -3.96 -4.43
N LEU A 356 23.17 -3.17 -3.36
CA LEU A 356 23.67 -3.47 -2.02
C LEU A 356 23.14 -4.81 -1.53
N ILE A 357 21.84 -5.07 -1.63
CA ILE A 357 21.22 -6.32 -1.18
C ILE A 357 21.77 -7.51 -1.97
N LYS A 358 21.91 -7.39 -3.30
CA LYS A 358 22.52 -8.43 -4.14
C LYS A 358 23.97 -8.71 -3.74
N GLY A 359 24.75 -7.65 -3.47
CA GLY A 359 26.11 -7.77 -2.97
C GLY A 359 26.18 -8.48 -1.63
N LEU A 360 25.31 -8.11 -0.67
CA LEU A 360 25.23 -8.75 0.64
C LEU A 360 24.83 -10.23 0.55
N HIS A 361 23.87 -10.57 -0.30
CA HIS A 361 23.52 -11.96 -0.55
C HIS A 361 24.66 -12.75 -1.19
N ALA A 362 25.42 -12.16 -2.11
CA ALA A 362 26.55 -12.82 -2.78
C ALA A 362 27.68 -13.22 -1.80
N ILE A 363 27.86 -12.44 -0.73
CA ILE A 363 28.84 -12.74 0.33
C ILE A 363 28.27 -13.57 1.46
N GLY A 364 26.99 -14.02 1.37
CA GLY A 364 26.36 -14.91 2.33
C GLY A 364 25.82 -14.23 3.59
N ALA A 365 25.55 -12.91 3.57
CA ALA A 365 24.92 -12.21 4.66
C ALA A 365 23.51 -12.77 4.93
N THR A 366 23.15 -12.91 6.19
CA THR A 366 21.80 -13.36 6.59
C THR A 366 20.80 -12.23 6.45
N SER A 367 19.50 -12.55 6.41
CA SER A 367 18.44 -11.54 6.39
C SER A 367 18.52 -10.58 7.58
N HIS A 368 18.91 -11.10 8.75
CA HIS A 368 19.10 -10.28 9.95
C HIS A 368 20.27 -9.29 9.80
N ASP A 369 21.40 -9.71 9.22
CA ASP A 369 22.53 -8.83 8.95
C ASP A 369 22.16 -7.72 7.96
N ILE A 370 21.40 -8.07 6.90
CA ILE A 370 20.93 -7.11 5.90
C ILE A 370 20.04 -6.05 6.54
N ILE A 371 19.13 -6.45 7.44
CA ILE A 371 18.25 -5.52 8.18
C ILE A 371 19.10 -4.58 9.05
N ALA A 372 20.03 -5.14 9.82
CA ALA A 372 20.90 -4.35 10.70
C ALA A 372 21.74 -3.34 9.92
N ILE A 373 22.28 -3.75 8.75
CA ILE A 373 23.04 -2.88 7.86
C ILE A 373 22.17 -1.76 7.27
N LEU A 374 20.97 -2.08 6.78
CA LEU A 374 20.03 -1.07 6.25
C LEU A 374 19.60 -0.06 7.32
N GLN A 375 19.39 -0.52 8.55
CA GLN A 375 19.09 0.35 9.69
C GLN A 375 20.27 1.26 10.03
N ALA A 376 21.49 0.72 10.01
CA ALA A 376 22.70 1.52 10.25
C ALA A 376 22.90 2.58 9.16
N ILE A 377 22.71 2.22 7.88
CA ILE A 377 22.79 3.15 6.74
C ILE A 377 21.72 4.25 6.87
N LYS A 378 20.48 3.88 7.24
CA LYS A 378 19.40 4.85 7.48
C LYS A 378 19.74 5.81 8.63
N ALA A 379 20.24 5.28 9.76
CA ALA A 379 20.63 6.07 10.91
C ALA A 379 21.79 7.03 10.60
N ALA A 380 22.72 6.63 9.73
CA ALA A 380 23.81 7.46 9.24
C ALA A 380 23.38 8.48 8.16
N GLY A 381 22.11 8.46 7.72
CA GLY A 381 21.61 9.35 6.66
C GLY A 381 21.98 8.91 5.24
N GLY A 382 22.55 7.72 5.07
CA GLY A 382 22.95 7.17 3.77
C GLY A 382 21.80 6.58 2.94
N LEU A 383 20.62 6.33 3.55
CA LEU A 383 19.45 5.79 2.86
C LEU A 383 18.41 6.89 2.64
N GLN A 384 18.19 7.26 1.38
CA GLN A 384 17.18 8.27 0.98
C GLN A 384 15.77 7.64 0.82
N ALA A 385 15.35 6.84 1.79
CA ALA A 385 14.06 6.18 1.81
C ALA A 385 13.58 5.95 3.24
N ASP A 386 12.29 5.77 3.44
CA ASP A 386 11.76 5.29 4.71
C ASP A 386 11.96 3.78 4.84
N LEU A 387 12.50 3.36 5.98
CA LEU A 387 12.71 1.95 6.31
C LEU A 387 11.64 1.49 7.30
N GLU A 388 10.82 0.54 6.89
CA GLU A 388 9.81 -0.10 7.75
C GLU A 388 10.15 -1.58 7.93
N VAL A 389 10.19 -2.03 9.18
CA VAL A 389 10.41 -3.44 9.54
C VAL A 389 9.09 -4.02 10.05
N ILE A 390 8.64 -5.16 9.47
CA ILE A 390 7.37 -5.83 9.78
C ILE A 390 7.56 -7.30 10.14
#